data_1e46e831a82e2ee5b13bb2fb7cc27669
#
_entry.id   1e46e831a82e2ee5b13bb2fb7cc27669
#
_cell.length_a   1.000
_cell.length_b   1.000
_cell.length_c   1.000
_cell.angle_alpha   90.00
_cell.angle_beta   90.00
_cell.angle_gamma   90.00
#
_symmetry.space_group_name_H-M   'P 1'
#
loop_
_entity.id
_entity.type
_entity.pdbx_description
1 polymer ?
#
loop_
_entity_poly.entity_id
_entity_poly.type
_entity_poly.pdbx_seq_one_letter_code
_entity_poly.pdbx_strand_id
1 'polypeptide(L)'
;MEIPKISKVDKLIAEPRMKKKRMKPESLTSLNNLDDGCLMHILSFLSPIPDRYNTALVCHRWRYLACHPRLWLRVDPFVKDLSLPGVFHSIESAVSAARPGDTILIGAGGSHRVSNIQIKKPLCLIGSGEIPDETTLVCSRGSDSALELLSTCKLANLTVKAELGCCLLHRSGRLTIDGCVLQCETNPLDHLSCPIVSTAGGDEEDNLSRHVEVKETVVEKIKGNSVTVLQTRIEGGAKAVATSGDLVLQRVRVMYSKDYLYFWFDVDQE
;
A
#
# COMPACT_ATOMS: atom_id res chain seq x y z
N MET A 1 77.81 -68.43 -21.62
CA MET A 1 78.29 -67.48 -22.62
C MET A 1 77.54 -66.21 -22.43
N GLU A 2 78.25 -65.20 -22.15
CA GLU A 2 77.86 -63.93 -21.52
C GLU A 2 77.01 -63.02 -22.38
N ILE A 3 76.09 -62.33 -21.72
CA ILE A 3 75.30 -61.25 -22.27
C ILE A 3 76.04 -59.91 -21.88
N PRO A 4 76.31 -59.05 -22.81
CA PRO A 4 76.83 -57.69 -22.44
C PRO A 4 75.69 -56.72 -22.12
N LYS A 5 75.89 -56.05 -21.03
CA LYS A 5 75.15 -54.89 -20.57
C LYS A 5 75.31 -53.72 -21.56
N ILE A 6 74.21 -53.12 -21.91
CA ILE A 6 74.22 -51.75 -22.54
C ILE A 6 73.67 -50.74 -21.53
N SER A 7 74.54 -49.73 -21.38
CA SER A 7 74.42 -48.63 -20.44
C SER A 7 73.50 -47.51 -20.91
N LYS A 8 72.94 -46.88 -19.90
CA LYS A 8 72.58 -45.48 -19.81
C LYS A 8 72.78 -44.59 -21.08
N VAL A 9 71.77 -43.90 -21.44
CA VAL A 9 71.63 -42.41 -21.56
C VAL A 9 70.37 -42.15 -22.36
N ASP A 10 69.39 -41.57 -21.79
CA ASP A 10 68.63 -40.50 -22.36
C ASP A 10 67.78 -39.84 -21.26
N LYS A 11 68.41 -38.84 -20.66
CA LYS A 11 67.71 -37.85 -19.88
C LYS A 11 66.97 -36.97 -20.87
N LEU A 12 65.75 -37.31 -21.15
CA LEU A 12 64.82 -36.39 -21.81
C LEU A 12 64.45 -35.26 -20.83
N ILE A 13 64.84 -34.09 -21.19
CA ILE A 13 64.59 -32.80 -20.61
C ILE A 13 63.10 -32.65 -20.39
N ALA A 14 62.65 -32.71 -19.16
CA ALA A 14 61.30 -32.33 -18.77
C ALA A 14 61.18 -30.80 -18.84
N GLU A 15 60.50 -30.33 -19.86
CA GLU A 15 60.08 -28.93 -19.92
C GLU A 15 59.21 -28.58 -18.66
N PRO A 16 59.44 -27.43 -18.03
CA PRO A 16 58.64 -27.04 -16.87
C PRO A 16 57.24 -26.73 -17.35
N ARG A 17 56.26 -27.60 -16.98
CA ARG A 17 54.83 -27.31 -17.08
C ARG A 17 54.59 -25.94 -16.41
N MET A 18 54.47 -24.89 -17.22
CA MET A 18 53.94 -23.61 -16.82
C MET A 18 52.56 -23.87 -16.20
N LYS A 19 52.45 -23.77 -14.87
CA LYS A 19 51.18 -23.68 -14.19
C LYS A 19 50.47 -22.44 -14.75
N LYS A 20 49.52 -22.66 -15.68
CA LYS A 20 48.57 -21.62 -16.05
C LYS A 20 47.94 -21.12 -14.76
N LYS A 21 48.42 -19.96 -14.30
CA LYS A 21 47.78 -19.17 -13.25
C LYS A 21 46.37 -18.92 -13.76
N ARG A 22 45.38 -19.64 -13.20
CA ARG A 22 43.98 -19.33 -13.43
C ARG A 22 43.85 -17.87 -13.02
N MET A 23 43.80 -16.96 -13.98
CA MET A 23 43.33 -15.61 -13.74
C MET A 23 41.94 -15.79 -13.15
N LYS A 24 41.80 -15.39 -11.89
CA LYS A 24 40.47 -15.19 -11.30
C LYS A 24 39.76 -14.26 -12.27
N PRO A 25 38.55 -14.61 -12.72
CA PRO A 25 37.77 -13.66 -13.50
C PRO A 25 37.74 -12.38 -12.68
N GLU A 26 38.18 -11.28 -13.30
CA GLU A 26 38.02 -9.95 -12.75
C GLU A 26 36.61 -9.88 -12.23
N SER A 27 36.46 -9.54 -10.96
CA SER A 27 35.19 -9.53 -10.27
C SER A 27 34.26 -8.63 -11.09
N LEU A 28 33.36 -9.26 -11.85
CA LEU A 28 32.17 -8.57 -12.33
C LEU A 28 31.62 -7.83 -11.13
N THR A 29 31.64 -6.51 -11.19
CA THR A 29 31.17 -5.65 -10.12
C THR A 29 29.70 -6.02 -9.87
N SER A 30 29.49 -6.91 -8.93
CA SER A 30 28.14 -7.37 -8.57
C SER A 30 27.42 -6.19 -7.92
N LEU A 31 26.17 -5.96 -8.28
CA LEU A 31 25.31 -4.98 -7.60
C LEU A 31 25.28 -5.20 -6.07
N ASN A 32 25.55 -6.43 -5.62
CA ASN A 32 25.67 -6.75 -4.20
C ASN A 32 26.89 -6.14 -3.51
N ASN A 33 27.89 -5.67 -4.27
CA ASN A 33 29.08 -5.00 -3.73
C ASN A 33 28.88 -3.49 -3.53
N LEU A 34 27.76 -2.94 -4.02
CA LEU A 34 27.40 -1.54 -3.78
C LEU A 34 27.04 -1.35 -2.30
N ASP A 35 27.34 -0.16 -1.78
CA ASP A 35 26.83 0.23 -0.46
C ASP A 35 25.30 0.38 -0.47
N ASP A 36 24.69 0.39 0.70
CA ASP A 36 23.24 0.44 0.84
C ASP A 36 22.64 1.76 0.31
N GLY A 37 23.38 2.87 0.39
CA GLY A 37 22.95 4.16 -0.12
C GLY A 37 22.85 4.16 -1.65
N CYS A 38 23.89 3.66 -2.32
CA CYS A 38 23.90 3.53 -3.78
C CYS A 38 22.83 2.58 -4.28
N LEU A 39 22.67 1.42 -3.60
CA LEU A 39 21.65 0.45 -3.98
C LEU A 39 20.24 1.00 -3.76
N MET A 40 19.99 1.70 -2.65
CA MET A 40 18.72 2.36 -2.38
C MET A 40 18.40 3.44 -3.41
N HIS A 41 19.40 4.20 -3.83
CA HIS A 41 19.25 5.20 -4.89
C HIS A 41 18.84 4.56 -6.22
N ILE A 42 19.46 3.44 -6.60
CA ILE A 42 19.06 2.66 -7.78
C ILE A 42 17.60 2.18 -7.63
N LEU A 43 17.24 1.64 -6.47
CA LEU A 43 15.88 1.15 -6.20
C LEU A 43 14.83 2.28 -6.23
N SER A 44 15.21 3.54 -5.99
CA SER A 44 14.30 4.68 -6.05
C SER A 44 13.78 4.97 -7.46
N PHE A 45 14.50 4.55 -8.49
CA PHE A 45 14.07 4.72 -9.89
C PHE A 45 13.09 3.64 -10.35
N LEU A 46 12.99 2.54 -9.60
CA LEU A 46 12.07 1.45 -9.93
C LEU A 46 10.64 1.80 -9.54
N SER A 47 9.68 1.40 -10.37
CA SER A 47 8.27 1.47 -9.98
C SER A 47 8.02 0.58 -8.76
N PRO A 48 7.16 0.98 -7.80
CA PRO A 48 6.86 0.14 -6.64
C PRO A 48 6.31 -1.23 -7.02
N ILE A 49 5.46 -1.26 -8.04
CA ILE A 49 4.86 -2.46 -8.63
C ILE A 49 5.02 -2.38 -10.15
N PRO A 50 5.53 -3.42 -10.85
CA PRO A 50 6.05 -4.68 -10.30
C PRO A 50 7.53 -4.67 -9.92
N ASP A 51 8.32 -3.67 -10.35
CA ASP A 51 9.78 -3.77 -10.41
C ASP A 51 10.44 -3.83 -9.03
N ARG A 52 10.10 -2.89 -8.13
CA ARG A 52 10.65 -2.86 -6.77
C ARG A 52 10.16 -4.05 -5.95
N TYR A 53 8.92 -4.48 -6.16
CA TYR A 53 8.40 -5.69 -5.53
C TYR A 53 9.19 -6.93 -5.97
N ASN A 54 9.44 -7.10 -7.26
CA ASN A 54 10.22 -8.22 -7.78
C ASN A 54 11.67 -8.20 -7.29
N THR A 55 12.29 -7.02 -7.22
CA THR A 55 13.63 -6.87 -6.64
C THR A 55 13.67 -7.23 -5.16
N ALA A 56 12.61 -6.97 -4.41
CA ALA A 56 12.50 -7.35 -3.00
C ALA A 56 12.47 -8.88 -2.77
N LEU A 57 12.22 -9.67 -3.81
CA LEU A 57 12.22 -11.13 -3.74
C LEU A 57 13.61 -11.75 -3.96
N VAL A 58 14.61 -10.99 -4.40
CA VAL A 58 15.95 -11.50 -4.76
C VAL A 58 16.72 -11.97 -3.53
N CYS A 59 16.80 -11.17 -2.47
CA CYS A 59 17.46 -11.53 -1.21
C CYS A 59 16.99 -10.65 -0.05
N HIS A 60 17.32 -11.03 1.18
CA HIS A 60 16.93 -10.29 2.40
C HIS A 60 17.43 -8.83 2.40
N ARG A 61 18.66 -8.58 1.97
CA ARG A 61 19.22 -7.23 1.88
C ARG A 61 18.43 -6.35 0.91
N TRP A 62 18.13 -6.86 -0.29
CA TRP A 62 17.37 -6.11 -1.28
C TRP A 62 15.93 -5.89 -0.84
N ARG A 63 15.32 -6.86 -0.17
CA ARG A 63 14.00 -6.71 0.43
C ARG A 63 13.98 -5.58 1.46
N TYR A 64 14.96 -5.56 2.36
CA TYR A 64 15.08 -4.50 3.38
C TYR A 64 15.19 -3.12 2.72
N LEU A 65 16.06 -2.96 1.73
CA LEU A 65 16.29 -1.70 1.04
C LEU A 65 15.10 -1.28 0.17
N ALA A 66 14.47 -2.20 -0.55
CA ALA A 66 13.31 -1.92 -1.41
C ALA A 66 12.08 -1.45 -0.62
N CYS A 67 11.94 -1.90 0.63
CA CYS A 67 10.85 -1.50 1.53
C CYS A 67 11.23 -0.33 2.45
N HIS A 68 12.40 0.25 2.30
CA HIS A 68 12.90 1.25 3.23
C HIS A 68 12.08 2.55 3.19
N PRO A 69 11.74 3.16 4.36
CA PRO A 69 10.92 4.37 4.45
C PRO A 69 11.45 5.59 3.67
N ARG A 70 12.74 5.67 3.38
CA ARG A 70 13.31 6.73 2.54
C ARG A 70 12.81 6.71 1.10
N LEU A 71 12.25 5.60 0.64
CA LEU A 71 11.64 5.49 -0.69
C LEU A 71 10.17 5.89 -0.70
N TRP A 72 9.60 6.26 0.44
CA TRP A 72 8.22 6.71 0.58
C TRP A 72 8.09 8.19 0.23
N LEU A 73 6.95 8.55 -0.33
CA LEU A 73 6.59 9.95 -0.49
C LEU A 73 6.22 10.53 0.88
N ARG A 74 6.48 11.81 1.07
CA ARG A 74 6.19 12.49 2.35
C ARG A 74 5.31 13.71 2.12
N VAL A 75 4.34 13.87 2.98
CA VAL A 75 3.54 15.10 3.07
C VAL A 75 3.93 15.81 4.34
N ASP A 76 4.47 17.00 4.21
CA ASP A 76 4.82 17.85 5.33
C ASP A 76 4.39 19.31 5.05
N PRO A 77 3.36 19.82 5.73
CA PRO A 77 2.84 21.16 5.49
C PRO A 77 3.80 22.27 5.92
N PHE A 78 4.82 21.95 6.73
CA PHE A 78 5.76 22.91 7.30
C PHE A 78 7.11 22.96 6.56
N VAL A 79 7.31 22.12 5.55
CA VAL A 79 8.56 22.13 4.78
C VAL A 79 8.75 23.45 4.05
N LYS A 80 9.85 24.13 4.36
CA LYS A 80 10.26 25.39 3.71
C LYS A 80 10.96 25.15 2.38
N ASP A 81 11.57 23.98 2.19
CA ASP A 81 12.36 23.65 1.02
C ASP A 81 11.66 22.60 0.13
N LEU A 82 11.04 23.10 -0.93
CA LEU A 82 10.36 22.28 -1.94
C LEU A 82 11.33 21.55 -2.89
N SER A 83 12.62 21.77 -2.75
CA SER A 83 13.62 21.12 -3.62
C SER A 83 13.89 19.66 -3.26
N LEU A 84 13.39 19.22 -2.08
CA LEU A 84 13.56 17.84 -1.63
C LEU A 84 12.68 16.89 -2.45
N PRO A 85 13.25 15.95 -3.19
CA PRO A 85 12.48 15.03 -4.00
C PRO A 85 11.59 14.13 -3.11
N GLY A 86 10.35 13.95 -3.52
CA GLY A 86 9.40 13.11 -2.80
C GLY A 86 8.73 13.74 -1.58
N VAL A 87 8.94 15.04 -1.34
CA VAL A 87 8.27 15.81 -0.28
C VAL A 87 7.23 16.74 -0.90
N PHE A 88 6.04 16.75 -0.32
CA PHE A 88 4.88 17.49 -0.81
C PHE A 88 4.22 18.30 0.30
N HIS A 89 3.60 19.43 -0.04
CA HIS A 89 2.85 20.24 0.93
C HIS A 89 1.45 19.73 1.24
N SER A 90 0.85 19.01 0.28
CA SER A 90 -0.53 18.54 0.41
C SER A 90 -0.63 17.06 0.04
N ILE A 91 -1.63 16.41 0.61
CA ILE A 91 -1.93 15.00 0.30
C ILE A 91 -2.35 14.87 -1.16
N GLU A 92 -3.11 15.82 -1.69
CA GLU A 92 -3.56 15.83 -3.07
C GLU A 92 -2.39 15.84 -4.07
N SER A 93 -1.39 16.68 -3.83
CA SER A 93 -0.18 16.73 -4.67
C SER A 93 0.64 15.44 -4.57
N ALA A 94 0.75 14.86 -3.38
CA ALA A 94 1.43 13.57 -3.17
C ALA A 94 0.69 12.42 -3.88
N VAL A 95 -0.64 12.34 -3.75
CA VAL A 95 -1.48 11.34 -4.43
C VAL A 95 -1.38 11.48 -5.96
N SER A 96 -1.36 12.70 -6.48
CA SER A 96 -1.20 12.97 -7.90
C SER A 96 0.15 12.46 -8.44
N ALA A 97 1.24 12.75 -7.73
CA ALA A 97 2.60 12.36 -8.08
C ALA A 97 2.90 10.88 -7.84
N ALA A 98 2.17 10.22 -6.93
CA ALA A 98 2.40 8.84 -6.56
C ALA A 98 2.24 7.87 -7.73
N ARG A 99 2.99 6.77 -7.68
CA ARG A 99 2.88 5.62 -8.59
C ARG A 99 2.04 4.50 -7.93
N PRO A 100 1.45 3.60 -8.70
CA PRO A 100 0.78 2.44 -8.14
C PRO A 100 1.69 1.65 -7.19
N GLY A 101 1.23 1.45 -5.94
CA GLY A 101 1.99 0.75 -4.90
C GLY A 101 2.86 1.63 -4.01
N ASP A 102 2.92 2.94 -4.25
CA ASP A 102 3.66 3.84 -3.37
C ASP A 102 3.03 3.95 -1.98
N THR A 103 3.89 4.27 -1.03
CA THR A 103 3.50 4.65 0.33
C THR A 103 3.70 6.15 0.51
N ILE A 104 2.67 6.81 1.03
CA ILE A 104 2.68 8.23 1.38
C ILE A 104 2.69 8.34 2.90
N LEU A 105 3.77 8.89 3.45
CA LEU A 105 3.90 9.18 4.88
C LEU A 105 3.42 10.60 5.14
N ILE A 106 2.37 10.74 5.95
CA ILE A 106 1.76 12.02 6.27
C ILE A 106 2.33 12.52 7.58
N GLY A 107 2.90 13.73 7.57
CA GLY A 107 3.56 14.36 8.72
C GLY A 107 2.63 14.54 9.92
N ALA A 108 3.18 14.29 11.11
CA ALA A 108 2.51 14.54 12.38
C ALA A 108 2.57 16.03 12.77
N GLY A 109 1.80 16.41 13.79
CA GLY A 109 1.84 17.75 14.40
C GLY A 109 0.95 18.80 13.73
N GLY A 110 0.08 18.39 12.79
CA GLY A 110 -0.82 19.31 12.12
C GLY A 110 -2.11 18.67 11.63
N SER A 111 -3.07 19.53 11.24
CA SER A 111 -4.26 19.10 10.54
C SER A 111 -4.09 19.36 9.05
N HIS A 112 -4.24 18.31 8.25
CA HIS A 112 -4.21 18.38 6.79
C HIS A 112 -5.63 18.56 6.27
N ARG A 113 -5.90 19.67 5.60
CA ARG A 113 -7.20 19.87 4.94
C ARG A 113 -7.30 18.97 3.72
N VAL A 114 -8.42 18.27 3.62
CA VAL A 114 -8.73 17.35 2.53
C VAL A 114 -10.16 17.59 2.07
N SER A 115 -10.40 17.40 0.77
CA SER A 115 -11.73 17.59 0.18
C SER A 115 -11.83 16.71 -1.03
N ASN A 116 -12.57 15.62 -0.91
CA ASN A 116 -12.87 14.68 -1.98
C ASN A 116 -11.64 14.25 -2.81
N ILE A 117 -10.56 13.91 -2.10
CA ILE A 117 -9.32 13.47 -2.77
C ILE A 117 -9.54 12.08 -3.39
N GLN A 118 -9.51 12.01 -4.72
CA GLN A 118 -9.70 10.78 -5.46
C GLN A 118 -8.41 9.95 -5.55
N ILE A 119 -8.45 8.72 -5.04
CA ILE A 119 -7.35 7.77 -5.11
C ILE A 119 -7.67 6.69 -6.14
N LYS A 120 -7.13 6.87 -7.36
CA LYS A 120 -7.37 5.98 -8.52
C LYS A 120 -6.31 4.90 -8.68
N LYS A 121 -5.28 4.90 -7.86
CA LYS A 121 -4.13 3.98 -7.91
C LYS A 121 -4.02 3.22 -6.59
N PRO A 122 -3.49 1.99 -6.58
CA PRO A 122 -3.18 1.31 -5.34
C PRO A 122 -2.16 2.12 -4.54
N LEU A 123 -2.54 2.57 -3.34
CA LEU A 123 -1.69 3.39 -2.47
C LEU A 123 -1.81 2.95 -1.01
N CYS A 124 -0.75 3.28 -0.24
CA CYS A 124 -0.75 3.19 1.20
C CYS A 124 -0.53 4.58 1.81
N LEU A 125 -1.45 5.03 2.68
CA LEU A 125 -1.35 6.29 3.42
C LEU A 125 -1.09 5.96 4.87
N ILE A 126 -0.01 6.51 5.44
CA ILE A 126 0.41 6.22 6.83
C ILE A 126 0.66 7.53 7.55
N GLY A 127 0.07 7.68 8.74
CA GLY A 127 0.43 8.77 9.66
C GLY A 127 1.80 8.53 10.29
N SER A 128 2.62 9.57 10.36
CA SER A 128 3.98 9.48 10.93
C SER A 128 4.04 9.63 12.44
N GLY A 129 2.93 9.97 13.10
CA GLY A 129 2.83 10.09 14.54
C GLY A 129 2.96 8.75 15.28
N GLU A 130 3.18 8.79 16.59
CA GLU A 130 3.15 7.61 17.44
C GLU A 130 1.71 7.10 17.64
N ILE A 131 0.75 8.03 17.68
CA ILE A 131 -0.68 7.76 17.79
C ILE A 131 -1.43 8.38 16.60
N PRO A 132 -2.59 7.81 16.20
CA PRO A 132 -3.32 8.29 15.03
C PRO A 132 -3.80 9.74 15.15
N ASP A 133 -4.05 10.24 16.35
CA ASP A 133 -4.52 11.62 16.59
C ASP A 133 -3.46 12.69 16.27
N GLU A 134 -2.18 12.33 16.19
CA GLU A 134 -1.10 13.24 15.79
C GLU A 134 -1.11 13.57 14.30
N THR A 135 -1.73 12.73 13.48
CA THR A 135 -1.85 12.93 12.03
C THR A 135 -3.32 13.00 11.66
N THR A 136 -3.85 14.21 11.57
CA THR A 136 -5.28 14.42 11.35
C THR A 136 -5.57 14.97 9.95
N LEU A 137 -6.45 14.29 9.22
CA LEU A 137 -7.06 14.77 7.99
C LEU A 137 -8.41 15.37 8.31
N VAL A 138 -8.65 16.61 7.89
CA VAL A 138 -9.90 17.33 8.17
C VAL A 138 -10.62 17.63 6.86
N CYS A 139 -11.82 17.10 6.72
CA CYS A 139 -12.75 17.39 5.64
C CYS A 139 -13.76 18.44 6.13
N SER A 140 -13.70 19.62 5.53
CA SER A 140 -14.60 20.72 5.88
C SER A 140 -15.98 20.51 5.26
N ARG A 141 -16.97 21.23 5.77
CA ARG A 141 -18.34 21.26 5.22
C ARG A 141 -18.34 21.64 3.73
N GLY A 142 -19.22 21.02 2.99
CA GLY A 142 -19.35 21.24 1.54
C GLY A 142 -18.64 20.22 0.66
N SER A 143 -17.99 19.23 1.27
CA SER A 143 -17.41 18.08 0.58
C SER A 143 -18.14 16.81 0.98
N ASP A 144 -18.44 15.93 0.03
CA ASP A 144 -19.14 14.68 0.28
C ASP A 144 -18.30 13.69 1.08
N SER A 145 -16.97 13.71 0.86
CA SER A 145 -16.04 12.84 1.54
C SER A 145 -14.66 13.48 1.72
N ALA A 146 -13.87 13.00 2.68
CA ALA A 146 -12.46 13.36 2.79
C ALA A 146 -11.64 12.67 1.69
N LEU A 147 -11.80 11.35 1.56
CA LEU A 147 -11.11 10.53 0.57
C LEU A 147 -12.12 9.70 -0.22
N GLU A 148 -12.00 9.71 -1.53
CA GLU A 148 -12.73 8.82 -2.45
C GLU A 148 -11.77 7.76 -3.01
N LEU A 149 -12.04 6.49 -2.70
CA LEU A 149 -11.14 5.37 -2.95
C LEU A 149 -11.66 4.54 -4.12
N LEU A 150 -11.02 4.69 -5.28
CA LEU A 150 -11.36 4.02 -6.53
C LEU A 150 -10.40 2.87 -6.86
N SER A 151 -9.55 2.48 -5.92
CA SER A 151 -8.57 1.41 -6.08
C SER A 151 -8.21 0.80 -4.73
N THR A 152 -7.43 -0.28 -4.74
CA THR A 152 -6.93 -0.90 -3.50
C THR A 152 -6.11 0.07 -2.68
N CYS A 153 -6.53 0.34 -1.44
CA CYS A 153 -5.88 1.29 -0.55
C CYS A 153 -5.69 0.73 0.86
N LYS A 154 -4.61 1.14 1.49
CA LYS A 154 -4.40 0.93 2.93
C LYS A 154 -4.25 2.28 3.60
N LEU A 155 -5.00 2.47 4.69
CA LEU A 155 -4.87 3.61 5.60
C LEU A 155 -4.35 3.09 6.93
N ALA A 156 -3.33 3.71 7.51
CA ALA A 156 -2.77 3.27 8.77
C ALA A 156 -2.36 4.45 9.66
N ASN A 157 -2.61 4.31 10.97
CA ASN A 157 -2.15 5.23 12.00
C ASN A 157 -2.45 6.71 11.72
N LEU A 158 -3.69 7.03 11.35
CA LEU A 158 -4.13 8.41 11.09
C LEU A 158 -5.58 8.63 11.53
N THR A 159 -5.92 9.89 11.76
CA THR A 159 -7.27 10.34 12.10
C THR A 159 -7.89 11.03 10.90
N VAL A 160 -9.09 10.62 10.50
CA VAL A 160 -9.90 11.32 9.48
C VAL A 160 -11.13 11.91 10.15
N LYS A 161 -11.28 13.23 10.06
CA LYS A 161 -12.43 13.97 10.57
C LYS A 161 -13.26 14.52 9.43
N ALA A 162 -14.56 14.29 9.47
CA ALA A 162 -15.51 14.89 8.54
C ALA A 162 -16.52 15.74 9.34
N GLU A 163 -16.64 17.02 8.97
CA GLU A 163 -17.63 17.90 9.57
C GLU A 163 -19.04 17.60 9.08
N LEU A 164 -19.15 17.07 7.86
CA LEU A 164 -20.41 16.59 7.26
C LEU A 164 -20.05 15.58 6.14
N GLY A 165 -20.93 14.64 5.88
CA GLY A 165 -20.70 13.61 4.86
C GLY A 165 -19.96 12.40 5.41
N CYS A 166 -18.96 11.89 4.68
CA CYS A 166 -18.21 10.70 5.11
C CYS A 166 -16.70 10.95 5.19
N CYS A 167 -16.04 10.21 6.08
CA CYS A 167 -14.58 10.20 6.10
C CYS A 167 -14.04 9.49 4.86
N LEU A 168 -14.58 8.34 4.53
CA LEU A 168 -14.12 7.47 3.46
C LEU A 168 -15.28 7.05 2.56
N LEU A 169 -15.15 7.30 1.26
CA LEU A 169 -16.05 6.82 0.23
C LEU A 169 -15.32 5.77 -0.62
N HIS A 170 -15.62 4.51 -0.41
CA HIS A 170 -15.00 3.39 -1.12
C HIS A 170 -15.86 2.97 -2.32
N ARG A 171 -15.28 3.05 -3.52
CA ARG A 171 -15.94 2.72 -4.78
C ARG A 171 -15.50 1.40 -5.37
N SER A 172 -14.20 1.06 -5.23
CA SER A 172 -13.68 -0.19 -5.80
C SER A 172 -12.35 -0.60 -5.19
N GLY A 173 -12.00 -1.87 -5.34
CA GLY A 173 -10.77 -2.46 -4.85
C GLY A 173 -10.88 -2.93 -3.40
N ARG A 174 -9.74 -3.24 -2.81
CA ARG A 174 -9.65 -3.67 -1.41
C ARG A 174 -9.27 -2.49 -0.53
N LEU A 175 -10.10 -2.17 0.45
CA LEU A 175 -9.80 -1.15 1.46
C LEU A 175 -9.37 -1.81 2.77
N THR A 176 -8.20 -1.44 3.28
CA THR A 176 -7.73 -1.85 4.61
C THR A 176 -7.50 -0.60 5.47
N ILE A 177 -8.15 -0.56 6.63
CA ILE A 177 -8.01 0.52 7.62
C ILE A 177 -7.42 -0.11 8.88
N ASP A 178 -6.29 0.41 9.35
CA ASP A 178 -5.53 -0.22 10.44
C ASP A 178 -5.04 0.84 11.44
N GLY A 179 -5.43 0.71 12.70
CA GLY A 179 -5.02 1.61 13.77
C GLY A 179 -5.43 3.07 13.56
N CYS A 180 -6.57 3.31 12.90
CA CYS A 180 -7.04 4.66 12.57
C CYS A 180 -8.13 5.16 13.54
N VAL A 181 -8.45 6.45 13.44
CA VAL A 181 -9.62 7.08 14.02
C VAL A 181 -10.44 7.72 12.92
N LEU A 182 -11.70 7.33 12.79
CA LEU A 182 -12.64 7.93 11.84
C LEU A 182 -13.72 8.64 12.63
N GLN A 183 -13.82 9.95 12.44
CA GLN A 183 -14.69 10.79 13.26
C GLN A 183 -15.58 11.66 12.39
N CYS A 184 -16.89 11.50 12.52
CA CYS A 184 -17.86 12.50 12.05
C CYS A 184 -18.25 13.41 13.20
N GLU A 185 -18.29 14.73 12.96
CA GLU A 185 -18.72 15.66 13.98
C GLU A 185 -20.16 15.40 14.41
N THR A 186 -20.40 15.54 15.71
CA THR A 186 -21.75 15.48 16.29
C THR A 186 -22.49 16.78 15.93
N ASN A 187 -23.34 16.72 14.93
CA ASN A 187 -24.11 17.83 14.41
C ASN A 187 -25.60 17.49 14.46
N PRO A 188 -26.53 18.45 14.53
CA PRO A 188 -27.95 18.18 14.32
C PRO A 188 -28.27 17.42 13.04
N LEU A 189 -27.37 17.45 12.04
CA LEU A 189 -27.46 16.72 10.78
C LEU A 189 -26.69 15.40 10.75
N ASP A 190 -26.38 14.82 11.89
CA ASP A 190 -25.65 13.54 11.99
C ASP A 190 -26.27 12.39 11.19
N HIS A 191 -27.61 12.46 10.97
CA HIS A 191 -28.34 11.50 10.14
C HIS A 191 -27.86 11.47 8.67
N LEU A 192 -27.10 12.48 8.23
CA LEU A 192 -26.49 12.57 6.89
C LEU A 192 -25.03 12.14 6.87
N SER A 193 -24.45 11.83 8.03
CA SER A 193 -23.03 11.48 8.15
C SER A 193 -22.84 9.98 8.38
N CYS A 194 -21.84 9.41 7.72
CA CYS A 194 -21.42 8.01 7.90
C CYS A 194 -19.91 7.92 7.70
N PRO A 195 -19.10 7.56 8.72
CA PRO A 195 -17.65 7.51 8.59
C PRO A 195 -17.12 6.69 7.42
N ILE A 196 -17.72 5.53 7.16
CA ILE A 196 -17.32 4.68 6.04
C ILE A 196 -18.54 4.39 5.17
N VAL A 197 -18.48 4.79 3.91
CA VAL A 197 -19.47 4.44 2.88
C VAL A 197 -18.78 3.61 1.80
N SER A 198 -19.25 2.39 1.56
CA SER A 198 -18.77 1.53 0.49
C SER A 198 -19.90 1.20 -0.48
N THR A 199 -19.71 1.61 -1.71
CA THR A 199 -20.61 1.28 -2.84
C THR A 199 -19.99 0.21 -3.76
N ALA A 200 -18.85 -0.34 -3.35
CA ALA A 200 -18.16 -1.39 -4.08
C ALA A 200 -18.91 -2.71 -3.94
N GLY A 201 -19.62 -3.15 -4.94
CA GLY A 201 -20.43 -4.38 -4.93
C GLY A 201 -21.93 -4.15 -5.14
N GLY A 202 -22.36 -2.90 -5.29
CA GLY A 202 -23.72 -2.60 -5.79
C GLY A 202 -23.80 -2.98 -7.25
N ASP A 203 -24.71 -3.89 -7.57
CA ASP A 203 -24.94 -4.41 -8.90
C ASP A 203 -25.23 -3.29 -9.89
N GLU A 204 -24.69 -3.40 -11.08
CA GLU A 204 -25.16 -2.74 -12.30
C GLU A 204 -26.56 -3.27 -12.67
N GLU A 205 -27.54 -3.14 -11.79
CA GLU A 205 -28.96 -3.37 -12.09
C GLU A 205 -29.69 -2.05 -12.27
N ASP A 206 -29.31 -1.30 -13.32
CA ASP A 206 -30.26 -0.34 -13.93
C ASP A 206 -29.94 -0.15 -15.42
N ASN A 207 -30.05 -1.23 -16.16
CA ASN A 207 -30.41 -1.18 -17.59
C ASN A 207 -30.68 -2.61 -18.04
N LEU A 208 -31.94 -3.09 -17.97
CA LEU A 208 -32.46 -3.64 -19.21
C LEU A 208 -33.78 -4.38 -19.14
N SER A 209 -34.75 -3.82 -19.76
CA SER A 209 -35.70 -4.58 -20.58
C SER A 209 -35.01 -5.11 -21.83
N ARG A 210 -34.49 -6.34 -21.79
CA ARG A 210 -34.37 -7.18 -23.00
C ARG A 210 -34.28 -8.65 -22.58
N HIS A 211 -35.29 -9.41 -22.93
CA HIS A 211 -35.31 -10.87 -22.93
C HIS A 211 -34.08 -11.41 -23.66
N VAL A 212 -33.22 -12.16 -22.92
CA VAL A 212 -32.32 -13.16 -23.47
C VAL A 212 -32.27 -14.31 -22.46
N GLU A 213 -32.56 -15.50 -22.96
CA GLU A 213 -32.45 -16.76 -22.21
C GLU A 213 -31.05 -16.89 -21.58
N VAL A 214 -31.00 -16.99 -20.26
CA VAL A 214 -29.77 -17.17 -19.49
C VAL A 214 -29.46 -18.66 -19.44
N LYS A 215 -28.45 -19.08 -20.19
CA LYS A 215 -27.67 -20.27 -19.81
C LYS A 215 -26.97 -19.93 -18.49
N GLU A 216 -27.13 -20.82 -17.52
CA GLU A 216 -26.38 -20.79 -16.24
C GLU A 216 -24.87 -20.73 -16.50
N THR A 217 -24.32 -19.55 -16.57
CA THR A 217 -22.90 -19.32 -16.37
C THR A 217 -22.71 -18.86 -14.93
N VAL A 218 -21.98 -19.68 -14.16
CA VAL A 218 -21.48 -19.39 -12.83
C VAL A 218 -20.96 -17.95 -12.85
N VAL A 219 -21.67 -17.03 -12.18
CA VAL A 219 -21.20 -15.68 -11.92
C VAL A 219 -19.99 -15.85 -11.03
N GLU A 220 -18.79 -15.75 -11.61
CA GLU A 220 -17.57 -15.54 -10.83
C GLU A 220 -17.80 -14.25 -10.04
N LYS A 221 -18.15 -14.42 -8.76
CA LYS A 221 -18.19 -13.34 -7.77
C LYS A 221 -16.91 -12.56 -7.97
N ILE A 222 -17.00 -11.29 -8.38
CA ILE A 222 -15.84 -10.43 -8.61
C ILE A 222 -15.09 -10.34 -7.27
N LYS A 223 -14.12 -11.22 -7.10
CA LYS A 223 -13.28 -11.38 -5.91
C LYS A 223 -12.32 -10.20 -5.78
N GLY A 224 -12.82 -8.99 -5.53
CA GLY A 224 -11.95 -7.83 -5.52
C GLY A 224 -12.33 -6.73 -4.55
N ASN A 225 -13.59 -6.58 -4.26
CA ASN A 225 -14.09 -5.47 -3.48
C ASN A 225 -14.35 -5.90 -2.03
N SER A 226 -13.60 -5.36 -1.09
CA SER A 226 -13.77 -5.67 0.33
C SER A 226 -13.29 -4.52 1.21
N VAL A 227 -13.92 -4.36 2.37
CA VAL A 227 -13.51 -3.41 3.40
C VAL A 227 -13.05 -4.20 4.63
N THR A 228 -11.82 -4.00 5.06
CA THR A 228 -11.26 -4.59 6.26
C THR A 228 -10.87 -3.49 7.22
N VAL A 229 -11.42 -3.50 8.43
CA VAL A 229 -11.16 -2.50 9.47
C VAL A 229 -10.53 -3.19 10.67
N LEU A 230 -9.33 -2.78 11.02
CA LEU A 230 -8.52 -3.38 12.08
C LEU A 230 -8.18 -2.32 13.13
N GLN A 231 -8.28 -2.66 14.42
CA GLN A 231 -7.79 -1.84 15.55
C GLN A 231 -8.20 -0.34 15.47
N THR A 232 -9.36 -0.07 14.91
CA THR A 232 -9.80 1.27 14.52
C THR A 232 -10.92 1.74 15.44
N ARG A 233 -10.93 3.06 15.73
CA ARG A 233 -11.99 3.76 16.45
C ARG A 233 -12.86 4.50 15.45
N ILE A 234 -14.16 4.28 15.49
CA ILE A 234 -15.15 4.94 14.64
C ILE A 234 -16.08 5.75 15.54
N GLU A 235 -16.21 7.04 15.29
CA GLU A 235 -16.96 7.95 16.13
C GLU A 235 -17.98 8.79 15.35
N GLY A 236 -19.17 8.92 15.90
CA GLY A 236 -20.22 9.75 15.31
C GLY A 236 -20.90 9.16 14.08
N GLY A 237 -21.73 9.98 13.43
CA GLY A 237 -22.52 9.62 12.28
C GLY A 237 -23.82 8.85 12.61
N ALA A 238 -24.73 8.76 11.63
CA ALA A 238 -25.95 7.96 11.76
C ALA A 238 -25.62 6.48 11.83
N LYS A 239 -24.66 6.03 11.01
CA LYS A 239 -24.16 4.65 10.97
C LYS A 239 -22.65 4.68 10.96
N ALA A 240 -22.00 3.70 11.57
CA ALA A 240 -20.54 3.60 11.56
C ALA A 240 -20.00 3.21 10.18
N VAL A 241 -20.68 2.28 9.52
CA VAL A 241 -20.34 1.78 8.19
C VAL A 241 -21.61 1.53 7.39
N ALA A 242 -21.64 1.98 6.15
CA ALA A 242 -22.64 1.63 5.16
C ALA A 242 -21.92 0.91 4.01
N THR A 243 -22.24 -0.35 3.77
CA THR A 243 -21.60 -1.17 2.72
C THR A 243 -22.59 -2.12 2.07
N SER A 244 -22.41 -2.37 0.79
CA SER A 244 -23.08 -3.42 0.02
C SER A 244 -22.17 -4.61 -0.30
N GLY A 245 -20.87 -4.54 0.11
CA GLY A 245 -19.87 -5.56 -0.14
C GLY A 245 -19.36 -6.26 1.13
N ASP A 246 -18.33 -7.07 0.94
CA ASP A 246 -17.69 -7.82 2.03
C ASP A 246 -17.07 -6.87 3.07
N LEU A 247 -17.40 -7.07 4.34
CA LEU A 247 -16.89 -6.27 5.46
C LEU A 247 -16.28 -7.17 6.54
N VAL A 248 -15.05 -6.86 6.93
CA VAL A 248 -14.36 -7.52 8.04
C VAL A 248 -14.01 -6.49 9.11
N LEU A 249 -14.49 -6.69 10.33
CA LEU A 249 -14.18 -5.83 11.48
C LEU A 249 -13.42 -6.63 12.53
N GLN A 250 -12.21 -6.16 12.91
CA GLN A 250 -11.41 -6.79 13.97
C GLN A 250 -10.92 -5.73 14.97
N ARG A 251 -11.29 -5.90 16.25
CA ARG A 251 -10.90 -4.96 17.32
C ARG A 251 -11.33 -3.52 17.04
N VAL A 252 -12.51 -3.35 16.45
CA VAL A 252 -13.09 -2.04 16.14
C VAL A 252 -13.92 -1.57 17.34
N ARG A 253 -13.76 -0.30 17.70
CA ARG A 253 -14.58 0.37 18.71
C ARG A 253 -15.46 1.41 18.02
N VAL A 254 -16.77 1.27 18.14
CA VAL A 254 -17.73 2.27 17.65
C VAL A 254 -18.27 3.06 18.83
N MET A 255 -18.29 4.40 18.70
CA MET A 255 -18.77 5.30 19.74
C MET A 255 -19.63 6.42 19.13
N TYR A 256 -20.66 6.84 19.88
CA TYR A 256 -21.52 7.97 19.52
C TYR A 256 -22.26 7.87 18.19
N SER A 257 -22.44 6.67 17.66
CA SER A 257 -23.33 6.44 16.51
C SER A 257 -24.76 6.33 16.99
N LYS A 258 -25.71 6.95 16.27
CA LYS A 258 -27.14 6.94 16.67
C LYS A 258 -27.78 5.57 16.46
N ASP A 259 -27.42 4.89 15.39
CA ASP A 259 -27.88 3.55 15.10
C ASP A 259 -26.74 2.55 15.27
N TYR A 260 -26.88 1.63 16.21
CA TYR A 260 -25.99 0.49 16.35
C TYR A 260 -26.16 -0.39 15.12
N LEU A 261 -25.12 -0.49 14.28
CA LEU A 261 -24.85 -1.51 13.27
C LEU A 261 -26.12 -2.28 12.79
N TYR A 262 -26.82 -1.78 11.80
CA TYR A 262 -27.67 -2.65 10.99
C TYR A 262 -26.76 -3.38 9.99
N PHE A 263 -26.21 -4.50 10.45
CA PHE A 263 -25.67 -5.50 9.54
C PHE A 263 -26.83 -6.42 9.11
N TRP A 264 -27.05 -6.52 7.85
CA TRP A 264 -27.68 -7.71 7.30
C TRP A 264 -26.62 -8.81 7.34
N PHE A 265 -26.49 -9.47 8.48
CA PHE A 265 -25.88 -10.78 8.54
C PHE A 265 -27.00 -11.80 8.43
N ASP A 266 -27.03 -12.56 7.35
CA ASP A 266 -27.54 -13.92 7.41
C ASP A 266 -26.57 -14.68 8.33
N VAL A 267 -26.93 -14.78 9.58
CA VAL A 267 -26.32 -15.72 10.51
C VAL A 267 -26.99 -17.04 10.23
N ASP A 268 -26.41 -17.84 9.34
CA ASP A 268 -26.66 -19.26 9.35
C ASP A 268 -26.13 -19.79 10.69
N GLN A 269 -27.06 -20.06 11.59
CA GLN A 269 -26.81 -20.80 12.80
C GLN A 269 -26.61 -22.28 12.41
N GLU A 270 -25.43 -22.81 12.69
CA GLU A 270 -25.24 -24.19 13.16
C GLU A 270 -24.53 -24.20 14.51
#